data_04a60767f5724054f7b5a543cbf9f459
#
_entry.id   04a60767f5724054f7b5a543cbf9f459
#
_cell.length_a   1.000
_cell.length_b   1.000
_cell.length_c   1.000
_cell.angle_alpha   90.00
_cell.angle_beta   90.00
_cell.angle_gamma   90.00
#
_symmetry.space_group_name_H-M   'P 1'
#
loop_
_entity.id
_entity.type
_entity.pdbx_description
1 polymer ?
#
loop_
_entity_poly.entity_id
_entity_poly.type
_entity_poly.pdbx_seq_one_letter_code
_entity_poly.pdbx_strand_id
1 'polypeptide(L)'
;MAAENKLIPITKPRKIDLAEEMELHGVVVPQEVADAQPANEAVFLPYQQRWFDDESQIMIAEKSRRTGLTWAEAGRNVINAAKPRKRRGCNTFYVGSKQEMALEYIAACALFAKAFNQLAQADVYEQTFWDEGKKEEILAYMIRFPKSGHKIQALSSRPSNLRGLQGDVVIDEAGFHESLEELLKAALALTMWGNKVRLISTHNGVDNAFNQYIIDAREGRKDD
;
A
#
# COMPACT_ATOMS: atom_id res chain seq x y z
N MET A 1 -28.12 0.93 -14.42
CA MET A 1 -27.23 1.74 -13.56
C MET A 1 -26.79 0.83 -12.41
N ALA A 2 -25.53 0.37 -12.43
CA ALA A 2 -24.98 -0.40 -11.32
C ALA A 2 -24.87 0.54 -10.12
N ALA A 3 -25.46 0.17 -8.97
CA ALA A 3 -25.30 0.91 -7.73
C ALA A 3 -23.80 1.09 -7.45
N GLU A 4 -23.36 2.31 -7.26
CA GLU A 4 -22.00 2.59 -6.85
C GLU A 4 -21.79 1.99 -5.45
N ASN A 5 -21.07 0.88 -5.38
CA ASN A 5 -20.65 0.29 -4.12
C ASN A 5 -19.73 1.28 -3.39
N LYS A 6 -20.27 1.96 -2.40
CA LYS A 6 -19.57 2.99 -1.66
C LYS A 6 -19.16 2.46 -0.29
N LEU A 7 -17.91 2.72 0.10
CA LEU A 7 -17.48 2.52 1.48
C LEU A 7 -17.96 3.69 2.33
N ILE A 8 -18.76 3.37 3.34
CA ILE A 8 -19.30 4.35 4.28
C ILE A 8 -18.59 4.18 5.62
N PRO A 9 -17.91 5.22 6.14
CA PRO A 9 -17.31 5.12 7.46
C PRO A 9 -18.43 5.02 8.51
N ILE A 10 -18.44 3.93 9.29
CA ILE A 10 -19.40 3.70 10.37
C ILE A 10 -18.83 3.98 11.75
N THR A 11 -17.51 4.06 11.88
CA THR A 11 -16.85 4.51 13.10
C THR A 11 -16.02 5.77 12.84
N LYS A 12 -15.73 6.52 13.91
CA LYS A 12 -14.68 7.55 13.86
C LYS A 12 -13.31 6.86 13.92
N PRO A 13 -12.27 7.43 13.29
CA PRO A 13 -10.92 6.90 13.44
C PRO A 13 -10.53 6.84 14.92
N ARG A 14 -10.15 5.66 15.40
CA ARG A 14 -9.67 5.41 16.74
C ARG A 14 -8.15 5.25 16.69
N LYS A 15 -7.43 5.99 17.52
CA LYS A 15 -5.99 5.78 17.70
C LYS A 15 -5.76 4.42 18.37
N ILE A 16 -4.82 3.66 17.85
CA ILE A 16 -4.44 2.36 18.39
C ILE A 16 -2.98 2.37 18.87
N ASP A 17 -2.65 1.52 19.81
CA ASP A 17 -1.28 1.17 20.09
C ASP A 17 -0.82 0.15 19.04
N LEU A 18 0.13 0.56 18.21
CA LEU A 18 0.60 -0.27 17.11
C LEU A 18 1.30 -1.55 17.62
N ALA A 19 2.02 -1.46 18.73
CA ALA A 19 2.76 -2.60 19.28
C ALA A 19 1.78 -3.65 19.83
N GLU A 20 0.76 -3.22 20.57
CA GLU A 20 -0.29 -4.10 21.09
C GLU A 20 -1.08 -4.76 19.96
N GLU A 21 -1.44 -4.00 18.93
CA GLU A 21 -2.18 -4.50 17.78
C GLU A 21 -1.35 -5.52 16.97
N MET A 22 -0.04 -5.28 16.81
CA MET A 22 0.86 -6.21 16.15
C MET A 22 1.01 -7.52 16.94
N GLU A 23 1.15 -7.44 18.25
CA GLU A 23 1.23 -8.62 19.11
C GLU A 23 -0.05 -9.45 19.03
N LEU A 24 -1.22 -8.80 19.09
CA LEU A 24 -2.52 -9.45 18.97
C LEU A 24 -2.68 -10.25 17.67
N HIS A 25 -2.14 -9.74 16.58
CA HIS A 25 -2.19 -10.36 15.25
C HIS A 25 -0.98 -11.22 14.90
N GLY A 26 -0.04 -11.43 15.84
CA GLY A 26 1.17 -12.22 15.63
C GLY A 26 2.13 -11.61 14.59
N VAL A 27 2.06 -10.30 14.39
CA VAL A 27 2.91 -9.57 13.46
C VAL A 27 4.21 -9.18 14.16
N VAL A 28 5.34 -9.65 13.63
CA VAL A 28 6.66 -9.34 14.17
C VAL A 28 7.42 -8.43 13.18
N VAL A 29 7.79 -7.23 13.63
CA VAL A 29 8.76 -6.42 12.87
C VAL A 29 10.14 -7.06 13.10
N PRO A 30 10.88 -7.40 12.04
CA PRO A 30 12.24 -7.91 12.20
C PRO A 30 13.08 -6.92 13.02
N GLN A 31 13.83 -7.43 14.01
CA GLN A 31 14.65 -6.63 14.92
C GLN A 31 15.64 -5.75 14.14
N GLU A 32 16.19 -6.28 13.04
CA GLU A 32 17.08 -5.58 12.11
C GLU A 32 16.47 -4.30 11.53
N VAL A 33 15.14 -4.27 11.40
CA VAL A 33 14.37 -3.11 10.92
C VAL A 33 14.11 -2.11 12.04
N ALA A 34 13.87 -2.61 13.26
CA ALA A 34 13.63 -1.77 14.42
C ALA A 34 14.94 -1.10 14.91
N ASP A 35 16.06 -1.78 14.75
CA ASP A 35 17.40 -1.34 15.19
C ASP A 35 18.17 -0.57 14.09
N ALA A 36 17.64 -0.47 12.88
CA ALA A 36 18.27 0.28 11.79
C ALA A 36 18.45 1.75 12.17
N GLN A 37 19.64 2.06 12.67
CA GLN A 37 20.06 3.44 12.92
C GLN A 37 20.43 4.09 11.57
N PRO A 38 19.93 5.28 11.25
CA PRO A 38 20.15 5.93 9.95
C PRO A 38 21.55 6.52 9.74
N ALA A 39 22.56 6.06 10.47
CA ALA A 39 23.84 6.77 10.61
C ALA A 39 24.92 6.26 9.69
N ASN A 40 24.94 5.93 8.58
CA ASN A 40 26.03 5.76 7.57
C ASN A 40 25.92 4.57 6.59
N GLU A 41 24.84 3.79 6.60
CA GLU A 41 24.63 2.75 5.59
C GLU A 41 23.45 3.11 4.69
N ALA A 42 23.50 2.69 3.43
CA ALA A 42 22.41 2.90 2.50
C ALA A 42 21.13 2.25 3.07
N VAL A 43 20.08 3.04 3.27
CA VAL A 43 18.80 2.57 3.81
C VAL A 43 18.18 1.47 2.95
N PHE A 44 18.54 1.47 1.66
CA PHE A 44 18.03 0.52 0.67
C PHE A 44 19.17 -0.20 -0.04
N LEU A 45 18.93 -1.48 -0.33
CA LEU A 45 19.76 -2.25 -1.23
C LEU A 45 19.67 -1.68 -2.67
N PRO A 46 20.64 -1.90 -3.55
CA PRO A 46 20.66 -1.29 -4.89
C PRO A 46 19.39 -1.51 -5.72
N TYR A 47 18.76 -2.69 -5.63
CA TYR A 47 17.51 -2.98 -6.34
C TYR A 47 16.30 -2.29 -5.68
N GLN A 48 16.31 -2.16 -4.35
CA GLN A 48 15.27 -1.41 -3.62
C GLN A 48 15.36 0.07 -3.93
N GLN A 49 16.57 0.62 -4.05
CA GLN A 49 16.79 2.00 -4.45
C GLN A 49 16.28 2.25 -5.87
N ARG A 50 16.57 1.35 -6.82
CA ARG A 50 16.00 1.47 -8.18
C ARG A 50 14.48 1.48 -8.19
N TRP A 51 13.85 0.60 -7.40
CA TRP A 51 12.40 0.60 -7.24
C TRP A 51 11.88 1.90 -6.63
N PHE A 52 12.55 2.38 -5.61
CA PHE A 52 12.20 3.62 -4.90
C PHE A 52 12.27 4.84 -5.83
N ASP A 53 13.29 4.93 -6.69
CA ASP A 53 13.54 6.07 -7.58
C ASP A 53 12.70 6.03 -8.87
N ASP A 54 12.10 4.89 -9.21
CA ASP A 54 11.35 4.74 -10.45
C ASP A 54 10.03 5.52 -10.40
N GLU A 55 9.89 6.45 -11.33
CA GLU A 55 8.75 7.35 -11.45
C GLU A 55 7.67 6.86 -12.43
N SER A 56 7.82 5.64 -12.99
CA SER A 56 6.83 5.03 -13.88
C SER A 56 5.45 4.98 -13.24
N GLN A 57 4.42 5.20 -14.03
CA GLN A 57 3.05 5.24 -13.56
C GLN A 57 2.57 3.86 -13.09
N ILE A 58 2.95 2.82 -13.80
CA ILE A 58 2.66 1.44 -13.46
C ILE A 58 3.97 0.69 -13.33
N MET A 59 4.15 -0.03 -12.23
CA MET A 59 5.30 -0.92 -12.02
C MET A 59 4.83 -2.28 -11.54
N ILE A 60 5.48 -3.30 -12.06
CA ILE A 60 5.22 -4.69 -11.68
C ILE A 60 6.54 -5.30 -11.18
N ALA A 61 6.51 -5.86 -9.99
CA ALA A 61 7.64 -6.59 -9.41
C ALA A 61 7.29 -8.05 -9.16
N GLU A 62 7.90 -8.90 -9.94
CA GLU A 62 8.04 -10.32 -9.64
C GLU A 62 9.23 -10.49 -8.70
N LYS A 63 8.99 -10.95 -7.49
CA LYS A 63 10.02 -11.05 -6.44
C LYS A 63 10.04 -12.42 -5.76
N SER A 64 11.13 -12.75 -5.13
CA SER A 64 11.20 -13.80 -4.13
C SER A 64 10.65 -13.30 -2.78
N ARG A 65 10.39 -14.23 -1.87
CA ARG A 65 10.01 -13.87 -0.50
C ARG A 65 11.14 -13.12 0.20
N ARG A 66 10.79 -12.24 1.15
CA ARG A 66 11.74 -11.51 2.03
C ARG A 66 12.79 -10.66 1.31
N THR A 67 12.46 -10.11 0.15
CA THR A 67 13.35 -9.18 -0.56
C THR A 67 13.29 -7.75 -0.01
N GLY A 68 12.35 -7.46 0.89
CA GLY A 68 12.17 -6.11 1.43
C GLY A 68 11.66 -5.07 0.43
N LEU A 69 11.05 -5.50 -0.70
CA LEU A 69 10.57 -4.56 -1.69
C LEU A 69 9.35 -3.77 -1.19
N THR A 70 8.44 -4.42 -0.48
CA THR A 70 7.31 -3.76 0.20
C THR A 70 7.79 -2.75 1.25
N TRP A 71 8.91 -3.03 1.91
CA TRP A 71 9.60 -2.12 2.81
C TRP A 71 10.07 -0.84 2.07
N ALA A 72 10.76 -0.98 0.94
CA ALA A 72 11.19 0.16 0.13
C ALA A 72 10.00 1.00 -0.36
N GLU A 73 8.91 0.33 -0.76
CA GLU A 73 7.67 1.00 -1.17
C GLU A 73 7.03 1.77 -0.01
N ALA A 74 7.04 1.23 1.22
CA ALA A 74 6.55 1.93 2.40
C ALA A 74 7.32 3.24 2.63
N GLY A 75 8.67 3.21 2.53
CA GLY A 75 9.50 4.41 2.65
C GLY A 75 9.19 5.46 1.59
N ARG A 76 9.02 5.04 0.34
CA ARG A 76 8.63 5.91 -0.78
C ARG A 76 7.28 6.58 -0.53
N ASN A 77 6.30 5.80 -0.08
CA ASN A 77 4.94 6.28 0.14
C ASN A 77 4.85 7.23 1.33
N VAL A 78 5.66 7.06 2.36
CA VAL A 78 5.78 8.03 3.46
C VAL A 78 6.28 9.38 2.95
N ILE A 79 7.34 9.39 2.12
CA ILE A 79 7.85 10.63 1.54
C ILE A 79 6.80 11.30 0.66
N ASN A 80 6.07 10.53 -0.16
CA ASN A 80 5.02 11.07 -1.02
C ASN A 80 3.84 11.61 -0.23
N ALA A 81 3.38 10.90 0.80
CA ALA A 81 2.30 11.38 1.66
C ALA A 81 2.70 12.60 2.51
N ALA A 82 3.97 12.73 2.87
CA ALA A 82 4.48 13.88 3.61
C ALA A 82 4.62 15.15 2.74
N LYS A 83 4.77 15.01 1.42
CA LYS A 83 4.87 16.15 0.49
C LYS A 83 3.52 16.87 0.34
N PRO A 84 3.50 18.21 0.22
CA PRO A 84 2.28 18.92 -0.13
C PRO A 84 1.86 18.61 -1.58
N ARG A 85 0.58 18.74 -1.88
CA ARG A 85 0.04 18.47 -3.24
C ARG A 85 0.78 19.24 -4.35
N LYS A 86 1.23 20.46 -4.08
CA LYS A 86 2.03 21.27 -5.03
C LYS A 86 3.37 20.60 -5.42
N ARG A 87 3.89 19.70 -4.60
CA ARG A 87 5.09 18.90 -4.84
C ARG A 87 4.77 17.46 -5.21
N ARG A 88 3.58 17.21 -5.79
CA ARG A 88 3.07 15.89 -6.16
C ARG A 88 2.90 14.93 -4.98
N GLY A 89 2.66 15.47 -3.77
CA GLY A 89 2.24 14.68 -2.64
C GLY A 89 0.82 14.14 -2.86
N CYS A 90 0.56 12.92 -2.40
CA CYS A 90 -0.74 12.27 -2.54
C CYS A 90 -1.00 11.27 -1.41
N ASN A 91 -2.23 10.80 -1.33
CA ASN A 91 -2.56 9.66 -0.50
C ASN A 91 -1.94 8.39 -1.06
N THR A 92 -1.80 7.37 -0.22
CA THR A 92 -1.46 6.01 -0.65
C THR A 92 -2.49 5.02 -0.11
N PHE A 93 -2.88 4.10 -0.96
CA PHE A 93 -3.78 2.99 -0.62
C PHE A 93 -3.05 1.68 -0.85
N TYR A 94 -2.79 0.98 0.25
CA TYR A 94 -2.20 -0.36 0.21
C TYR A 94 -3.31 -1.39 0.26
N VAL A 95 -3.22 -2.39 -0.60
CA VAL A 95 -4.14 -3.52 -0.69
C VAL A 95 -3.35 -4.81 -0.49
N GLY A 96 -3.51 -5.43 0.65
CA GLY A 96 -2.96 -6.74 0.97
C GLY A 96 -4.03 -7.81 0.94
N SER A 97 -3.62 -9.06 0.76
CA SER A 97 -4.55 -10.20 0.75
C SER A 97 -5.07 -10.56 2.15
N LYS A 98 -4.36 -10.15 3.21
CA LYS A 98 -4.68 -10.44 4.61
C LYS A 98 -4.53 -9.21 5.49
N GLN A 99 -5.20 -9.20 6.63
CA GLN A 99 -5.15 -8.11 7.61
C GLN A 99 -3.76 -7.93 8.21
N GLU A 100 -3.05 -9.03 8.47
CA GLU A 100 -1.69 -9.01 9.02
C GLU A 100 -0.73 -8.25 8.09
N MET A 101 -0.84 -8.44 6.77
CA MET A 101 -0.04 -7.72 5.79
C MET A 101 -0.32 -6.21 5.79
N ALA A 102 -1.59 -5.83 5.99
CA ALA A 102 -1.98 -4.44 6.12
C ALA A 102 -1.32 -3.79 7.35
N LEU A 103 -1.29 -4.52 8.46
CA LEU A 103 -0.68 -4.06 9.71
C LEU A 103 0.85 -3.97 9.59
N GLU A 104 1.52 -4.99 9.00
CA GLU A 104 2.96 -4.96 8.71
C GLU A 104 3.35 -3.76 7.85
N TYR A 105 2.59 -3.50 6.80
CA TYR A 105 2.84 -2.37 5.92
C TYR A 105 2.70 -1.02 6.65
N ILE A 106 1.65 -0.85 7.45
CA ILE A 106 1.45 0.35 8.24
C ILE A 106 2.54 0.52 9.31
N ALA A 107 3.00 -0.58 9.91
CA ALA A 107 4.12 -0.55 10.85
C ALA A 107 5.41 -0.08 10.17
N ALA A 108 5.72 -0.58 8.98
CA ALA A 108 6.85 -0.11 8.17
C ALA A 108 6.73 1.39 7.86
N CYS A 109 5.56 1.85 7.43
CA CYS A 109 5.31 3.27 7.19
C CYS A 109 5.50 4.12 8.45
N ALA A 110 5.06 3.65 9.62
CA ALA A 110 5.23 4.36 10.88
C ALA A 110 6.71 4.52 11.27
N LEU A 111 7.52 3.49 11.05
CA LEU A 111 8.97 3.54 11.26
C LEU A 111 9.64 4.57 10.35
N PHE A 112 9.34 4.55 9.05
CA PHE A 112 9.86 5.55 8.12
C PHE A 112 9.39 6.97 8.44
N ALA A 113 8.14 7.15 8.84
CA ALA A 113 7.61 8.45 9.22
C ALA A 113 8.37 9.05 10.41
N LYS A 114 8.76 8.24 11.38
CA LYS A 114 9.63 8.63 12.49
C LYS A 114 11.05 8.92 12.01
N ALA A 115 11.66 8.01 11.26
CA ALA A 115 13.03 8.13 10.75
C ALA A 115 13.22 9.38 9.89
N PHE A 116 12.24 9.73 9.08
CA PHE A 116 12.28 10.93 8.23
C PHE A 116 11.83 12.21 8.97
N ASN A 117 11.61 12.16 10.27
CA ASN A 117 11.08 13.29 11.07
C ASN A 117 9.79 13.91 10.50
N GLN A 118 9.00 13.13 9.78
CA GLN A 118 7.73 13.60 9.21
C GLN A 118 6.63 13.68 10.25
N LEU A 119 6.71 12.80 11.27
CA LEU A 119 5.85 12.81 12.44
C LEU A 119 6.72 12.63 13.68
N ALA A 120 6.52 13.46 14.69
CA ALA A 120 7.19 13.30 15.98
C ALA A 120 6.80 11.97 16.64
N GLN A 121 5.55 11.57 16.42
CA GLN A 121 4.99 10.27 16.76
C GLN A 121 4.10 9.84 15.60
N ALA A 122 4.36 8.67 15.02
CA ALA A 122 3.52 8.12 13.96
C ALA A 122 2.28 7.47 14.59
N ASP A 123 1.24 8.27 14.78
CA ASP A 123 -0.02 7.77 15.30
C ASP A 123 -0.71 6.92 14.23
N VAL A 124 -1.04 5.69 14.59
CA VAL A 124 -1.81 4.77 13.78
C VAL A 124 -3.26 4.80 14.25
N TYR A 125 -4.16 4.80 13.29
CA TYR A 125 -5.59 4.78 13.51
C TYR A 125 -6.20 3.57 12.85
N GLU A 126 -7.21 2.99 13.47
CA GLU A 126 -8.14 2.08 12.83
C GLU A 126 -9.48 2.79 12.57
N GLN A 127 -10.19 2.33 11.55
CA GLN A 127 -11.53 2.80 11.23
C GLN A 127 -12.31 1.70 10.53
N THR A 128 -13.56 1.48 10.95
CA THR A 128 -14.46 0.53 10.31
C THR A 128 -15.34 1.24 9.29
N PHE A 129 -15.47 0.61 8.12
CA PHE A 129 -16.31 1.05 7.02
C PHE A 129 -17.36 -0.02 6.74
N TRP A 130 -18.53 0.41 6.28
CA TRP A 130 -19.56 -0.46 5.74
C TRP A 130 -19.43 -0.55 4.23
N ASP A 131 -19.33 -1.77 3.70
CA ASP A 131 -19.36 -2.03 2.26
C ASP A 131 -20.82 -2.31 1.85
N GLU A 132 -21.47 -1.36 1.18
CA GLU A 132 -22.86 -1.49 0.74
C GLU A 132 -23.06 -2.63 -0.27
N GLY A 133 -22.03 -2.97 -1.04
CA GLY A 133 -22.10 -4.02 -2.05
C GLY A 133 -22.12 -5.43 -1.48
N LYS A 134 -21.35 -5.66 -0.43
CA LYS A 134 -21.21 -6.97 0.22
C LYS A 134 -21.95 -7.09 1.55
N LYS A 135 -22.48 -5.98 2.07
CA LYS A 135 -23.19 -5.90 3.35
C LYS A 135 -22.35 -6.41 4.51
N GLU A 136 -21.10 -5.96 4.59
CA GLU A 136 -20.16 -6.35 5.62
C GLU A 136 -19.30 -5.17 6.11
N GLU A 137 -18.69 -5.33 7.28
CA GLU A 137 -17.78 -4.37 7.88
C GLU A 137 -16.35 -4.62 7.41
N ILE A 138 -15.61 -3.54 7.12
CA ILE A 138 -14.21 -3.57 6.71
C ILE A 138 -13.40 -2.73 7.66
N LEU A 139 -12.40 -3.34 8.29
CA LEU A 139 -11.41 -2.65 9.10
C LEU A 139 -10.28 -2.13 8.22
N ALA A 140 -9.87 -0.90 8.43
CA ALA A 140 -8.74 -0.28 7.76
C ALA A 140 -7.80 0.37 8.78
N TYR A 141 -6.49 0.20 8.55
CA TYR A 141 -5.44 0.89 9.31
C TYR A 141 -4.92 2.08 8.53
N MET A 142 -4.57 3.19 9.20
CA MET A 142 -4.10 4.38 8.52
C MET A 142 -3.13 5.22 9.35
N ILE A 143 -2.24 5.92 8.65
CA ILE A 143 -1.41 7.00 9.16
C ILE A 143 -1.83 8.30 8.49
N ARG A 144 -1.98 9.37 9.26
CA ARG A 144 -2.33 10.69 8.76
C ARG A 144 -1.12 11.63 8.82
N PHE A 145 -0.97 12.45 7.81
CA PHE A 145 0.08 13.48 7.71
C PHE A 145 -0.58 14.87 7.81
N PRO A 146 -0.73 15.45 9.02
CA PRO A 146 -1.50 16.69 9.20
C PRO A 146 -0.97 17.87 8.41
N LYS A 147 0.36 17.95 8.20
CA LYS A 147 0.99 19.07 7.45
C LYS A 147 0.67 19.05 5.95
N SER A 148 0.59 17.88 5.35
CA SER A 148 0.28 17.71 3.93
C SER A 148 -1.22 17.55 3.66
N GLY A 149 -1.97 17.08 4.66
CA GLY A 149 -3.36 16.69 4.56
C GLY A 149 -3.57 15.29 3.94
N HIS A 150 -2.49 14.56 3.66
CA HIS A 150 -2.55 13.22 3.07
C HIS A 150 -2.60 12.13 4.14
N LYS A 151 -2.86 10.91 3.67
CA LYS A 151 -2.86 9.69 4.49
C LYS A 151 -2.27 8.50 3.73
N ILE A 152 -1.78 7.54 4.48
CA ILE A 152 -1.53 6.18 4.01
C ILE A 152 -2.58 5.29 4.67
N GLN A 153 -3.30 4.52 3.88
CA GLN A 153 -4.38 3.67 4.36
C GLN A 153 -4.23 2.27 3.78
N ALA A 154 -4.20 1.27 4.66
CA ALA A 154 -4.21 -0.13 4.29
C ALA A 154 -5.63 -0.68 4.31
N LEU A 155 -6.01 -1.33 3.23
CA LEU A 155 -7.34 -1.83 2.94
C LEU A 155 -7.29 -3.35 2.70
N SER A 156 -8.38 -4.03 2.93
CA SER A 156 -8.52 -5.42 2.50
C SER A 156 -8.67 -5.53 0.97
N SER A 157 -8.39 -6.72 0.44
CA SER A 157 -8.33 -7.07 -0.98
C SER A 157 -9.69 -7.02 -1.68
N ARG A 158 -10.22 -5.81 -1.94
CA ARG A 158 -11.51 -5.65 -2.62
C ARG A 158 -11.49 -4.48 -3.57
N PRO A 159 -11.89 -4.69 -4.86
CA PRO A 159 -11.92 -3.64 -5.87
C PRO A 159 -12.81 -2.45 -5.49
N SER A 160 -13.93 -2.70 -4.80
CA SER A 160 -14.84 -1.65 -4.32
C SER A 160 -14.18 -0.66 -3.37
N ASN A 161 -13.15 -1.09 -2.63
CA ASN A 161 -12.45 -0.25 -1.67
C ASN A 161 -11.65 0.88 -2.31
N LEU A 162 -11.27 0.74 -3.58
CA LEU A 162 -10.52 1.75 -4.33
C LEU A 162 -11.41 2.77 -5.04
N ARG A 163 -12.68 2.47 -5.25
CA ARG A 163 -13.58 3.36 -6.00
C ARG A 163 -13.78 4.70 -5.29
N GLY A 164 -13.61 5.78 -6.05
CA GLY A 164 -13.79 7.15 -5.55
C GLY A 164 -12.63 7.67 -4.70
N LEU A 165 -11.55 6.90 -4.52
CA LEU A 165 -10.34 7.34 -3.86
C LEU A 165 -9.43 8.09 -4.84
N GLN A 166 -8.47 8.86 -4.32
CA GLN A 166 -7.43 9.55 -5.11
C GLN A 166 -6.08 9.40 -4.43
N GLY A 167 -5.13 8.77 -5.10
CA GLY A 167 -3.79 8.53 -4.57
C GLY A 167 -3.09 7.37 -5.27
N ASP A 168 -1.85 7.12 -4.86
CA ASP A 168 -1.07 5.97 -5.31
C ASP A 168 -1.66 4.67 -4.74
N VAL A 169 -1.58 3.59 -5.50
CA VAL A 169 -2.09 2.27 -5.10
C VAL A 169 -0.96 1.26 -5.09
N VAL A 170 -0.86 0.51 -4.01
CA VAL A 170 0.05 -0.65 -3.89
C VAL A 170 -0.81 -1.90 -3.75
N ILE A 171 -0.65 -2.84 -4.65
CA ILE A 171 -1.27 -4.16 -4.59
C ILE A 171 -0.16 -5.16 -4.28
N ASP A 172 -0.10 -5.59 -3.03
CA ASP A 172 0.93 -6.54 -2.56
C ASP A 172 0.40 -7.96 -2.58
N GLU A 173 1.31 -8.90 -2.83
CA GLU A 173 1.00 -10.30 -3.11
C GLU A 173 -0.08 -10.44 -4.20
N ALA A 174 0.12 -9.66 -5.28
CA ALA A 174 -0.84 -9.53 -6.38
C ALA A 174 -1.29 -10.87 -6.98
N GLY A 175 -0.39 -11.85 -7.11
CA GLY A 175 -0.73 -13.18 -7.61
C GLY A 175 -1.66 -14.02 -6.73
N PHE A 176 -1.98 -13.53 -5.52
CA PHE A 176 -2.83 -14.25 -4.54
C PHE A 176 -4.21 -13.59 -4.36
N HIS A 177 -4.52 -12.55 -5.11
CA HIS A 177 -5.84 -11.92 -5.09
C HIS A 177 -6.79 -12.64 -6.04
N GLU A 178 -7.95 -13.07 -5.56
CA GLU A 178 -8.95 -13.80 -6.35
C GLU A 178 -9.52 -12.96 -7.51
N SER A 179 -9.58 -11.64 -7.36
CA SER A 179 -10.13 -10.70 -8.35
C SER A 179 -9.10 -9.64 -8.74
N LEU A 180 -7.86 -10.07 -9.07
CA LEU A 180 -6.78 -9.13 -9.40
C LEU A 180 -7.11 -8.22 -10.57
N GLU A 181 -7.74 -8.73 -11.64
CA GLU A 181 -8.11 -7.94 -12.83
C GLU A 181 -9.06 -6.80 -12.47
N GLU A 182 -10.10 -7.08 -11.68
CA GLU A 182 -11.04 -6.05 -11.24
C GLU A 182 -10.37 -5.03 -10.29
N LEU A 183 -9.49 -5.53 -9.42
CA LEU A 183 -8.73 -4.69 -8.50
C LEU A 183 -7.79 -3.76 -9.27
N LEU A 184 -7.07 -4.29 -10.25
CA LEU A 184 -6.19 -3.52 -11.10
C LEU A 184 -6.96 -2.50 -11.94
N LYS A 185 -8.08 -2.89 -12.53
CA LYS A 185 -8.96 -1.97 -13.28
C LYS A 185 -9.42 -0.81 -12.39
N ALA A 186 -9.79 -1.08 -11.14
CA ALA A 186 -10.14 -0.03 -10.18
C ALA A 186 -8.95 0.86 -9.83
N ALA A 187 -7.75 0.28 -9.65
CA ALA A 187 -6.52 1.02 -9.36
C ALA A 187 -6.08 1.89 -10.54
N LEU A 188 -6.14 1.37 -11.77
CA LEU A 188 -5.78 2.12 -12.99
C LEU A 188 -6.67 3.34 -13.21
N ALA A 189 -7.94 3.29 -12.82
CA ALA A 189 -8.82 4.46 -12.88
C ALA A 189 -8.30 5.65 -12.03
N LEU A 190 -7.50 5.39 -11.00
CA LEU A 190 -6.89 6.43 -10.18
C LEU A 190 -5.66 7.07 -10.86
N THR A 191 -5.03 6.38 -11.81
CA THR A 191 -3.83 6.88 -12.52
C THR A 191 -4.13 8.03 -13.47
N MET A 192 -5.37 8.21 -13.89
CA MET A 192 -5.79 9.31 -14.77
C MET A 192 -5.39 10.70 -14.22
N TRP A 193 -5.17 10.81 -12.92
CA TRP A 193 -4.75 12.04 -12.25
C TRP A 193 -3.24 12.09 -11.96
N GLY A 194 -2.44 11.21 -12.59
CA GLY A 194 -0.99 11.14 -12.42
C GLY A 194 -0.54 10.33 -11.19
N ASN A 195 -1.44 9.62 -10.57
CA ASN A 195 -1.11 8.68 -9.48
C ASN A 195 -0.46 7.41 -10.04
N LYS A 196 0.13 6.61 -9.16
CA LYS A 196 0.92 5.44 -9.52
C LYS A 196 0.29 4.15 -9.00
N VAL A 197 0.49 3.07 -9.76
CA VAL A 197 0.10 1.72 -9.35
C VAL A 197 1.33 0.84 -9.26
N ARG A 198 1.47 0.14 -8.16
CA ARG A 198 2.53 -0.79 -7.85
C ARG A 198 1.96 -2.17 -7.61
N LEU A 199 2.32 -3.13 -8.45
CA LEU A 199 1.99 -4.55 -8.26
C LEU A 199 3.24 -5.26 -7.79
N ILE A 200 3.18 -5.87 -6.61
CA ILE A 200 4.30 -6.58 -6.01
C ILE A 200 3.81 -7.99 -5.68
N SER A 201 4.51 -9.03 -6.11
CA SER A 201 4.16 -10.40 -5.74
C SER A 201 5.28 -11.39 -5.91
N THR A 202 5.19 -12.49 -5.17
CA THR A 202 5.82 -13.74 -5.53
C THR A 202 4.97 -14.47 -6.58
N HIS A 203 5.55 -15.43 -7.28
CA HIS A 203 4.81 -16.30 -8.19
C HIS A 203 3.75 -17.13 -7.47
N ASN A 204 2.61 -17.30 -8.13
CA ASN A 204 1.53 -18.20 -7.71
C ASN A 204 1.02 -19.04 -8.89
N GLY A 205 1.92 -19.75 -9.55
CA GLY A 205 1.61 -20.54 -10.74
C GLY A 205 1.57 -19.73 -12.03
N VAL A 206 1.40 -20.40 -13.17
CA VAL A 206 1.44 -19.78 -14.52
C VAL A 206 0.06 -19.30 -14.98
N ASP A 207 -1.01 -19.88 -14.44
CA ASP A 207 -2.39 -19.67 -14.89
C ASP A 207 -3.12 -18.60 -14.06
N ASN A 208 -2.45 -17.49 -13.75
CA ASN A 208 -3.07 -16.38 -13.03
C ASN A 208 -2.80 -15.02 -13.69
N ALA A 209 -3.65 -14.05 -13.43
CA ALA A 209 -3.59 -12.73 -14.03
C ALA A 209 -2.27 -12.00 -13.77
N PHE A 210 -1.64 -12.17 -12.60
CA PHE A 210 -0.35 -11.52 -12.32
C PHE A 210 0.76 -12.03 -13.24
N ASN A 211 0.81 -13.34 -13.50
CA ASN A 211 1.78 -13.91 -14.44
C ASN A 211 1.55 -13.40 -15.87
N GLN A 212 0.29 -13.27 -16.29
CA GLN A 212 -0.05 -12.70 -17.60
C GLN A 212 0.44 -11.25 -17.72
N TYR A 213 0.23 -10.41 -16.72
CA TYR A 213 0.75 -9.03 -16.73
C TYR A 213 2.27 -8.94 -16.79
N ILE A 214 3.00 -9.89 -16.17
CA ILE A 214 4.46 -9.97 -16.30
C ILE A 214 4.87 -10.30 -17.74
N ILE A 215 4.19 -11.28 -18.35
CA ILE A 215 4.46 -11.69 -19.75
C ILE A 215 4.21 -10.50 -20.67
N ASP A 216 3.05 -9.85 -20.55
CA ASP A 216 2.66 -8.72 -21.40
C ASP A 216 3.63 -7.54 -21.24
N ALA A 217 4.06 -7.25 -20.02
CA ALA A 217 5.06 -6.21 -19.76
C ALA A 217 6.43 -6.54 -20.40
N ARG A 218 6.87 -7.80 -20.34
CA ARG A 218 8.14 -8.26 -20.95
C ARG A 218 8.08 -8.27 -22.47
N GLU A 219 6.94 -8.58 -23.05
CA GLU A 219 6.72 -8.59 -24.50
C GLU A 219 6.36 -7.22 -25.07
N GLY A 220 6.23 -6.19 -24.22
CA GLY A 220 5.86 -4.84 -24.61
C GLY A 220 4.42 -4.73 -25.12
N ARG A 221 3.58 -5.70 -24.79
CA ARG A 221 2.14 -5.61 -25.08
C ARG A 221 1.54 -4.51 -24.19
N LYS A 222 0.88 -3.57 -24.84
CA LYS A 222 0.03 -2.59 -24.14
C LYS A 222 -1.38 -3.10 -24.29
N ASP A 223 -2.09 -3.27 -23.18
CA ASP A 223 -3.54 -3.40 -23.23
C ASP A 223 -4.11 -2.07 -23.76
N ASP A 224 -4.87 -2.15 -24.82
CA ASP A 224 -5.61 -1.02 -25.43
C ASP A 224 -6.77 -0.58 -24.51
#